data_1257dfebade69bac093549d1279b8691
#
_entry.id   1257dfebade69bac093549d1279b8691
#
_cell.length_a   1.000
_cell.length_b   1.000
_cell.length_c   1.000
_cell.angle_alpha   90.00
_cell.angle_beta   90.00
_cell.angle_gamma   90.00
#
_symmetry.space_group_name_H-M   'P 1'
#
loop_
_entity.id
_entity.type
_entity.pdbx_description
1 polymer ?
#
loop_
_entity_poly.entity_id
_entity_poly.type
_entity_poly.pdbx_seq_one_letter_code
_entity_poly.pdbx_strand_id
1 'polypeptide(L)'
;MDFVRRYCYNEKNGDREKVDRRSSGEKRSPGIVAKVRRFGMKRVLLKLSGEALAGEKKTGFDEPTVMKVAMQVKALVDQGKEVGIVIGGGNFWRGRSSENIDRTKADQIGMLATVMNCIYVSEIFRAAGMKTAVMTPFACGAFTELFSKDRVKECFASKMVTFFAGGTGHPYFST
;
A
#
# COMPACT_ATOMS: atom_id res chain seq x y z
N MET A 1 2.25 -17.31 -3.42
CA MET A 1 1.66 -16.31 -2.49
C MET A 1 1.45 -15.02 -3.24
N ASP A 2 0.19 -14.61 -3.44
CA ASP A 2 -0.14 -13.36 -4.15
C ASP A 2 -0.04 -12.18 -3.18
N PHE A 3 1.08 -11.47 -3.24
CA PHE A 3 1.43 -10.35 -2.36
C PHE A 3 0.64 -9.07 -2.60
N VAL A 4 -0.05 -8.95 -3.75
CA VAL A 4 -0.59 -7.67 -4.18
C VAL A 4 -2.00 -7.81 -4.72
N ARG A 5 -3.00 -7.23 -4.03
CA ARG A 5 -4.30 -6.91 -4.64
C ARG A 5 -4.22 -5.55 -5.33
N ARG A 6 -4.77 -5.44 -6.53
CA ARG A 6 -4.64 -4.27 -7.39
C ARG A 6 -5.98 -3.63 -7.65
N TYR A 7 -5.97 -2.31 -7.65
CA TYR A 7 -7.05 -1.51 -8.19
C TYR A 7 -6.43 -0.58 -9.25
N CYS A 8 -6.95 -0.66 -10.47
CA CYS A 8 -6.44 0.12 -11.59
C CYS A 8 -7.49 1.13 -12.03
N TYR A 9 -7.08 2.35 -12.28
CA TYR A 9 -7.93 3.42 -12.80
C TYR A 9 -7.49 3.79 -14.21
N ASN A 10 -8.42 3.76 -15.17
CA ASN A 10 -8.21 4.21 -16.54
C ASN A 10 -9.00 5.49 -16.78
N GLU A 11 -8.30 6.60 -17.03
CA GLU A 11 -8.92 7.91 -17.27
C GLU A 11 -9.79 7.97 -18.53
N LYS A 12 -9.58 7.08 -19.52
CA LYS A 12 -10.28 7.16 -20.80
C LYS A 12 -11.71 6.63 -20.78
N ASN A 13 -12.07 5.74 -19.87
CA ASN A 13 -13.38 5.07 -19.88
C ASN A 13 -14.18 5.22 -18.59
N GLY A 14 -13.68 5.87 -17.54
CA GLY A 14 -14.40 6.01 -16.27
C GLY A 14 -14.61 4.72 -15.47
N ASP A 15 -14.14 3.59 -15.96
CA ASP A 15 -14.40 2.27 -15.41
C ASP A 15 -13.37 1.86 -14.36
N ARG A 16 -13.87 1.33 -13.24
CA ARG A 16 -13.06 0.68 -12.20
C ARG A 16 -13.01 -0.81 -12.47
N GLU A 17 -11.94 -1.30 -13.03
CA GLU A 17 -11.78 -2.73 -13.23
C GLU A 17 -11.10 -3.38 -12.02
N LYS A 18 -11.83 -4.28 -11.36
CA LYS A 18 -11.34 -5.09 -10.25
C LYS A 18 -10.75 -6.37 -10.83
N VAL A 19 -9.44 -6.46 -10.87
CA VAL A 19 -8.78 -7.72 -11.26
C VAL A 19 -8.69 -8.64 -10.06
N ASP A 20 -9.72 -9.47 -9.85
CA ASP A 20 -9.71 -10.55 -8.87
C ASP A 20 -9.16 -11.84 -9.50
N ARG A 21 -8.24 -12.52 -8.86
CA ARG A 21 -7.79 -13.84 -9.24
C ARG A 21 -8.17 -14.86 -8.18
N ARG A 22 -9.29 -15.52 -8.40
CA ARG A 22 -9.46 -16.91 -8.01
C ARG A 22 -9.54 -17.73 -9.29
N SER A 23 -8.50 -18.46 -9.62
CA SER A 23 -8.58 -19.81 -10.24
C SER A 23 -7.26 -20.26 -10.84
N SER A 24 -6.98 -21.54 -10.63
CA SER A 24 -6.19 -22.51 -11.39
C SER A 24 -4.68 -22.30 -11.50
N GLY A 25 -4.00 -23.34 -11.05
CA GLY A 25 -2.58 -23.56 -11.12
C GLY A 25 -1.96 -23.22 -12.45
N GLU A 26 -1.05 -22.28 -12.42
CA GLU A 26 -0.04 -22.12 -13.47
C GLU A 26 1.13 -21.24 -13.01
N LYS A 27 2.33 -21.74 -13.32
CA LYS A 27 3.65 -21.12 -13.55
C LYS A 27 3.82 -19.65 -13.15
N ARG A 28 4.90 -19.35 -12.45
CA ARG A 28 5.46 -18.04 -12.05
C ARG A 28 4.67 -16.84 -12.56
N SER A 29 3.86 -16.25 -11.69
CA SER A 29 3.08 -15.05 -12.03
C SER A 29 4.02 -13.93 -12.46
N PRO A 30 3.74 -13.24 -13.58
CA PRO A 30 4.54 -12.10 -14.01
C PRO A 30 4.54 -11.03 -12.94
N GLY A 31 5.69 -10.38 -12.69
CA GLY A 31 5.85 -9.32 -11.71
C GLY A 31 4.87 -8.16 -11.92
N ILE A 32 4.72 -7.31 -10.92
CA ILE A 32 3.82 -6.13 -10.93
C ILE A 32 3.98 -5.31 -12.22
N VAL A 33 5.23 -5.09 -12.64
CA VAL A 33 5.59 -4.28 -13.83
C VAL A 33 5.03 -4.85 -15.12
N ALA A 34 5.16 -6.17 -15.34
CA ALA A 34 4.71 -6.80 -16.58
C ALA A 34 3.19 -6.71 -16.78
N LYS A 35 2.42 -6.77 -15.68
CA LYS A 35 0.96 -6.66 -15.73
C LYS A 35 0.46 -5.24 -15.93
N VAL A 36 1.13 -4.24 -15.33
CA VAL A 36 0.77 -2.81 -15.51
C VAL A 36 1.04 -2.36 -16.95
N ARG A 37 2.15 -2.80 -17.56
CA ARG A 37 2.48 -2.51 -18.97
C ARG A 37 1.37 -2.96 -19.94
N ARG A 38 0.74 -4.11 -19.66
CA ARG A 38 -0.26 -4.71 -20.57
C ARG A 38 -1.53 -3.87 -20.72
N PHE A 39 -1.84 -2.97 -19.78
CA PHE A 39 -3.11 -2.24 -19.74
C PHE A 39 -3.00 -0.73 -20.05
N GLY A 40 -1.85 -0.19 -20.38
CA GLY A 40 -1.70 1.24 -20.73
C GLY A 40 -2.05 2.24 -19.63
N MET A 41 -2.19 1.79 -18.37
CA MET A 41 -2.65 2.61 -17.25
C MET A 41 -1.65 3.68 -16.85
N LYS A 42 -2.16 4.88 -16.54
CA LYS A 42 -1.36 6.01 -16.03
C LYS A 42 -1.17 5.92 -14.52
N ARG A 43 -2.23 5.53 -13.79
CA ARG A 43 -2.28 5.51 -12.32
C ARG A 43 -2.55 4.12 -11.80
N VAL A 44 -1.85 3.73 -10.71
CA VAL A 44 -1.95 2.41 -10.09
C VAL A 44 -2.09 2.58 -8.58
N LEU A 45 -3.09 1.92 -7.99
CA LEU A 45 -3.18 1.74 -6.54
C LEU A 45 -2.80 0.30 -6.19
N LEU A 46 -1.74 0.14 -5.41
CA LEU A 46 -1.26 -1.15 -4.94
C LEU A 46 -1.73 -1.38 -3.50
N LYS A 47 -2.32 -2.55 -3.24
CA LYS A 47 -2.55 -3.02 -1.88
C LYS A 47 -1.51 -4.07 -1.54
N LEU A 48 -0.69 -3.80 -0.51
CA LEU A 48 0.30 -4.72 0.02
C LEU A 48 -0.22 -5.36 1.31
N SER A 49 0.05 -6.66 1.49
CA SER A 49 -0.20 -7.31 2.77
C SER A 49 0.93 -7.00 3.74
N GLY A 50 0.61 -6.49 4.95
CA GLY A 50 1.62 -6.32 5.99
C GLY A 50 2.30 -7.65 6.35
N GLU A 51 1.53 -8.76 6.43
CA GLU A 51 2.07 -10.10 6.69
C GLU A 51 3.08 -10.52 5.62
N ALA A 52 2.81 -10.18 4.37
CA ALA A 52 3.71 -10.48 3.28
C ALA A 52 5.03 -9.69 3.36
N LEU A 53 5.01 -8.49 3.93
CA LEU A 53 6.21 -7.67 4.17
C LEU A 53 7.04 -8.18 5.35
N ALA A 54 6.46 -8.99 6.23
CA ALA A 54 7.18 -9.63 7.33
C ALA A 54 7.98 -10.87 6.88
N GLY A 55 7.74 -11.37 5.67
CA GLY A 55 8.43 -12.55 5.14
C GLY A 55 8.22 -13.79 6.01
N GLU A 56 9.29 -14.55 6.23
CA GLU A 56 9.26 -15.75 7.07
C GLU A 56 9.13 -15.45 8.56
N LYS A 57 9.46 -14.23 9.00
CA LYS A 57 9.39 -13.80 10.41
C LYS A 57 7.95 -13.74 10.94
N LYS A 58 6.95 -13.67 10.05
CA LYS A 58 5.51 -13.55 10.34
C LYS A 58 5.09 -12.26 11.05
N THR A 59 6.01 -11.58 11.73
CA THR A 59 5.81 -10.30 12.43
C THR A 59 6.89 -9.29 12.05
N GLY A 60 6.60 -8.00 12.19
CA GLY A 60 7.55 -6.93 11.84
C GLY A 60 7.78 -6.83 10.33
N PHE A 61 9.05 -6.62 9.95
CA PHE A 61 9.47 -6.42 8.57
C PHE A 61 10.61 -7.35 8.17
N ASP A 62 10.59 -7.79 6.93
CA ASP A 62 11.72 -8.41 6.24
C ASP A 62 12.24 -7.42 5.19
N GLU A 63 13.32 -6.72 5.52
CA GLU A 63 13.87 -5.64 4.68
C GLU A 63 14.19 -6.10 3.25
N PRO A 64 14.82 -7.28 3.02
CA PRO A 64 15.05 -7.76 1.67
C PRO A 64 13.76 -7.93 0.86
N THR A 65 12.68 -8.38 1.50
CA THR A 65 11.37 -8.51 0.86
C THR A 65 10.77 -7.14 0.52
N VAL A 66 10.86 -6.17 1.44
CA VAL A 66 10.40 -4.80 1.20
C VAL A 66 11.22 -4.14 0.08
N MET A 67 12.54 -4.33 0.06
CA MET A 67 13.40 -3.80 -1.00
C MET A 67 13.05 -4.39 -2.37
N LYS A 68 12.75 -5.69 -2.47
CA LYS A 68 12.28 -6.30 -3.73
C LYS A 68 11.00 -5.64 -4.25
N VAL A 69 10.07 -5.31 -3.36
CA VAL A 69 8.83 -4.57 -3.72
C VAL A 69 9.18 -3.15 -4.15
N ALA A 70 10.08 -2.47 -3.44
CA ALA A 70 10.53 -1.12 -3.78
C ALA A 70 11.11 -1.05 -5.20
N MET A 71 11.97 -1.99 -5.57
CA MET A 71 12.56 -2.04 -6.92
C MET A 71 11.51 -2.28 -8.02
N GLN A 72 10.48 -3.10 -7.75
CA GLN A 72 9.38 -3.28 -8.69
C GLN A 72 8.53 -2.01 -8.85
N VAL A 73 8.27 -1.30 -7.76
CA VAL A 73 7.53 -0.02 -7.80
C VAL A 73 8.37 1.06 -8.47
N LYS A 74 9.68 1.11 -8.19
CA LYS A 74 10.59 2.03 -8.87
C LYS A 74 10.51 1.91 -10.39
N ALA A 75 10.50 0.69 -10.90
CA ALA A 75 10.36 0.44 -12.33
C ALA A 75 9.02 0.96 -12.92
N LEU A 76 7.95 1.06 -12.12
CA LEU A 76 6.70 1.70 -12.53
C LEU A 76 6.82 3.23 -12.56
N VAL A 77 7.43 3.80 -11.52
CA VAL A 77 7.67 5.27 -11.42
C VAL A 77 8.57 5.74 -12.55
N ASP A 78 9.64 4.99 -12.85
CA ASP A 78 10.57 5.29 -13.95
C ASP A 78 9.88 5.23 -15.32
N GLN A 79 8.79 4.48 -15.47
CA GLN A 79 7.92 4.46 -16.64
C GLN A 79 6.87 5.60 -16.65
N GLY A 80 6.92 6.53 -15.70
CA GLY A 80 5.99 7.64 -15.60
C GLY A 80 4.62 7.26 -15.02
N LYS A 81 4.49 6.12 -14.32
CA LYS A 81 3.25 5.75 -13.64
C LYS A 81 3.12 6.49 -12.32
N GLU A 82 1.91 6.94 -12.03
CA GLU A 82 1.52 7.49 -10.75
C GLU A 82 1.16 6.32 -9.82
N VAL A 83 1.84 6.20 -8.67
CA VAL A 83 1.68 5.03 -7.79
C VAL A 83 1.20 5.46 -6.41
N GLY A 84 0.01 4.97 -6.04
CA GLY A 84 -0.51 4.97 -4.68
C GLY A 84 -0.36 3.60 -4.03
N ILE A 85 -0.12 3.56 -2.73
CA ILE A 85 0.07 2.32 -1.97
C ILE A 85 -0.76 2.35 -0.70
N VAL A 86 -1.47 1.25 -0.41
CA VAL A 86 -2.08 0.95 0.88
C VAL A 86 -1.46 -0.33 1.44
N ILE A 87 -1.21 -0.37 2.75
CA ILE A 87 -0.57 -1.50 3.42
C ILE A 87 -1.46 -1.96 4.57
N GLY A 88 -1.71 -3.28 4.66
CA GLY A 88 -2.44 -3.85 5.80
C GLY A 88 -1.58 -3.87 7.07
N GLY A 89 -2.23 -3.88 8.26
CA GLY A 89 -1.57 -3.90 9.57
C GLY A 89 -1.32 -5.30 10.16
N GLY A 90 -1.61 -6.37 9.41
CA GLY A 90 -1.70 -7.75 9.94
C GLY A 90 -0.38 -8.36 10.44
N ASN A 91 0.77 -7.75 10.14
CA ASN A 91 2.08 -8.14 10.67
C ASN A 91 2.31 -7.67 12.12
N PHE A 92 1.52 -6.73 12.62
CA PHE A 92 1.59 -6.23 14.00
C PHE A 92 0.31 -6.47 14.79
N TRP A 93 -0.86 -6.36 14.15
CA TRP A 93 -2.12 -6.40 14.85
C TRP A 93 -3.22 -7.12 14.06
N ARG A 94 -3.89 -8.06 14.74
CA ARG A 94 -5.09 -8.75 14.26
C ARG A 94 -6.21 -8.56 15.27
N GLY A 95 -7.01 -7.52 15.12
CA GLY A 95 -8.06 -7.13 16.08
C GLY A 95 -9.10 -8.22 16.39
N ARG A 96 -9.29 -9.20 15.49
CA ARG A 96 -10.24 -10.31 15.69
C ARG A 96 -9.80 -11.33 16.74
N SER A 97 -8.53 -11.33 17.16
CA SER A 97 -7.98 -12.28 18.14
C SER A 97 -7.93 -11.74 19.57
N SER A 98 -8.44 -10.53 19.80
CA SER A 98 -8.38 -9.88 21.13
C SER A 98 -9.77 -9.86 21.75
N GLU A 99 -10.08 -10.87 22.57
CA GLU A 99 -11.38 -10.98 23.26
C GLU A 99 -11.60 -9.93 24.36
N ASN A 100 -10.54 -9.32 24.86
CA ASN A 100 -10.56 -8.41 26.01
C ASN A 100 -10.38 -6.92 25.67
N ILE A 101 -10.44 -6.54 24.39
CA ILE A 101 -10.25 -5.15 23.96
C ILE A 101 -11.51 -4.65 23.26
N ASP A 102 -11.97 -3.47 23.65
CA ASP A 102 -13.06 -2.79 22.96
C ASP A 102 -12.79 -2.70 21.46
N ARG A 103 -13.82 -2.97 20.66
CA ARG A 103 -13.71 -3.02 19.20
C ARG A 103 -13.18 -1.72 18.59
N THR A 104 -13.60 -0.58 19.12
CA THR A 104 -13.14 0.71 18.65
C THR A 104 -11.64 0.87 18.87
N LYS A 105 -11.15 0.44 20.04
CA LYS A 105 -9.73 0.47 20.38
C LYS A 105 -8.92 -0.51 19.54
N ALA A 106 -9.45 -1.70 19.30
CA ALA A 106 -8.82 -2.69 18.42
C ALA A 106 -8.66 -2.15 17.00
N ASP A 107 -9.68 -1.49 16.46
CA ASP A 107 -9.64 -0.87 15.13
C ASP A 107 -8.64 0.30 15.09
N GLN A 108 -8.58 1.16 16.14
CA GLN A 108 -7.61 2.24 16.24
C GLN A 108 -6.16 1.70 16.25
N ILE A 109 -5.90 0.63 17.00
CA ILE A 109 -4.58 -0.04 16.99
C ILE A 109 -4.25 -0.55 15.58
N GLY A 110 -5.22 -1.15 14.89
CA GLY A 110 -5.05 -1.59 13.51
C GLY A 110 -4.73 -0.44 12.54
N MET A 111 -5.37 0.71 12.70
CA MET A 111 -5.05 1.93 11.93
C MET A 111 -3.60 2.37 12.17
N LEU A 112 -3.15 2.43 13.42
CA LEU A 112 -1.77 2.80 13.77
C LEU A 112 -0.76 1.77 13.23
N ALA A 113 -1.09 0.48 13.23
CA ALA A 113 -0.26 -0.55 12.62
C ALA A 113 -0.03 -0.29 11.11
N THR A 114 -1.06 0.17 10.39
CA THR A 114 -0.89 0.57 8.98
C THR A 114 -0.02 1.81 8.82
N VAL A 115 -0.10 2.77 9.77
CA VAL A 115 0.75 3.97 9.76
C VAL A 115 2.22 3.58 9.95
N MET A 116 2.53 2.74 10.94
CA MET A 116 3.90 2.23 11.14
C MET A 116 4.43 1.53 9.87
N ASN A 117 3.61 0.68 9.25
CA ASN A 117 3.98 -0.01 8.02
C ASN A 117 4.30 0.97 6.89
N CYS A 118 3.47 1.99 6.69
CA CYS A 118 3.67 2.97 5.64
C CYS A 118 4.92 3.83 5.88
N ILE A 119 5.19 4.23 7.12
CA ILE A 119 6.41 4.98 7.47
C ILE A 119 7.64 4.14 7.15
N TYR A 120 7.72 2.90 7.63
CA TYR A 120 8.87 2.03 7.41
C TYR A 120 9.10 1.77 5.91
N VAL A 121 8.06 1.35 5.20
CA VAL A 121 8.17 1.02 3.77
C VAL A 121 8.52 2.26 2.94
N SER A 122 8.02 3.45 3.31
CA SER A 122 8.36 4.69 2.64
C SER A 122 9.85 5.02 2.75
N GLU A 123 10.50 4.74 3.88
CA GLU A 123 11.94 4.95 4.06
C GLU A 123 12.77 3.98 3.20
N ILE A 124 12.38 2.71 3.13
CA ILE A 124 13.04 1.75 2.23
C ILE A 124 12.89 2.20 0.75
N PHE A 125 11.73 2.77 0.39
CA PHE A 125 11.51 3.32 -0.96
C PHE A 125 12.39 4.55 -1.21
N ARG A 126 12.59 5.42 -0.22
CA ARG A 126 13.53 6.54 -0.30
C ARG A 126 14.96 6.05 -0.47
N ALA A 127 15.38 5.03 0.28
CA ALA A 127 16.68 4.40 0.12
C ALA A 127 16.87 3.79 -1.28
N ALA A 128 15.77 3.34 -1.94
CA ALA A 128 15.79 2.90 -3.34
C ALA A 128 15.76 4.06 -4.37
N GLY A 129 15.87 5.33 -3.91
CA GLY A 129 15.95 6.53 -4.76
C GLY A 129 14.60 7.07 -5.23
N MET A 130 13.50 6.76 -4.57
CA MET A 130 12.17 7.33 -4.85
C MET A 130 11.83 8.48 -3.89
N LYS A 131 11.01 9.42 -4.36
CA LYS A 131 10.34 10.38 -3.48
C LYS A 131 9.05 9.76 -2.95
N THR A 132 8.74 9.99 -1.67
CA THR A 132 7.55 9.40 -1.03
C THR A 132 6.79 10.45 -0.20
N ALA A 133 5.49 10.24 -0.05
CA ALA A 133 4.63 10.93 0.92
C ALA A 133 3.77 9.91 1.64
N VAL A 134 3.53 10.09 2.94
CA VAL A 134 2.62 9.25 3.74
C VAL A 134 1.46 10.12 4.20
N MET A 135 0.24 9.71 3.88
CA MET A 135 -0.99 10.43 4.20
C MET A 135 -1.92 9.62 5.08
N THR A 136 -2.53 10.30 6.05
CA THR A 136 -3.50 9.73 6.99
C THR A 136 -4.77 10.56 7.03
N PRO A 137 -5.94 9.98 7.34
CA PRO A 137 -7.20 10.71 7.50
C PRO A 137 -7.30 11.46 8.83
N PHE A 138 -6.33 11.29 9.73
CA PHE A 138 -6.22 11.95 11.03
C PHE A 138 -4.79 12.43 11.26
N ALA A 139 -4.60 13.42 12.15
CA ALA A 139 -3.29 13.98 12.43
C ALA A 139 -2.40 13.00 13.22
N CYS A 140 -1.19 12.77 12.72
CA CYS A 140 -0.12 12.04 13.40
C CYS A 140 1.10 12.94 13.64
N GLY A 141 0.87 14.18 14.04
CA GLY A 141 1.92 15.16 14.25
C GLY A 141 2.74 15.38 12.97
N ALA A 142 4.08 15.35 13.11
CA ALA A 142 5.00 15.52 11.99
C ALA A 142 5.31 14.22 11.22
N PHE A 143 4.70 13.08 11.57
CA PHE A 143 5.03 11.80 10.98
C PHE A 143 4.37 11.57 9.62
N THR A 144 3.18 12.17 9.42
CA THR A 144 2.38 12.01 8.19
C THR A 144 1.72 13.33 7.81
N GLU A 145 1.32 13.45 6.54
CA GLU A 145 0.49 14.54 6.05
C GLU A 145 -1.00 14.18 6.20
N LEU A 146 -1.86 15.16 6.49
CA LEU A 146 -3.31 14.96 6.40
C LEU A 146 -3.71 14.72 4.94
N PHE A 147 -4.59 13.75 4.73
CA PHE A 147 -5.10 13.44 3.40
C PHE A 147 -5.80 14.64 2.78
N SER A 148 -5.36 14.99 1.59
CA SER A 148 -6.01 15.97 0.72
C SER A 148 -5.92 15.51 -0.73
N LYS A 149 -7.05 15.56 -1.44
CA LYS A 149 -7.11 15.20 -2.86
C LYS A 149 -6.13 16.02 -3.71
N ASP A 150 -5.99 17.30 -3.40
CA ASP A 150 -5.13 18.19 -4.19
C ASP A 150 -3.66 17.92 -3.88
N ARG A 151 -3.33 17.68 -2.60
CA ARG A 151 -1.98 17.26 -2.20
C ARG A 151 -1.57 15.93 -2.86
N VAL A 152 -2.48 14.96 -2.98
CA VAL A 152 -2.22 13.72 -3.72
C VAL A 152 -1.88 13.98 -5.18
N LYS A 153 -2.61 14.91 -5.85
CA LYS A 153 -2.32 15.27 -7.25
C LYS A 153 -0.93 15.90 -7.39
N GLU A 154 -0.55 16.79 -6.47
CA GLU A 154 0.79 17.40 -6.44
C GLU A 154 1.89 16.33 -6.25
N CYS A 155 1.70 15.39 -5.33
CA CYS A 155 2.61 14.28 -5.13
C CYS A 155 2.80 13.47 -6.42
N PHE A 156 1.71 13.11 -7.09
CA PHE A 156 1.77 12.37 -8.35
C PHE A 156 2.44 13.18 -9.48
N ALA A 157 2.12 14.45 -9.60
CA ALA A 157 2.77 15.35 -10.57
C ALA A 157 4.29 15.44 -10.34
N SER A 158 4.71 15.37 -9.07
CA SER A 158 6.11 15.35 -8.65
C SER A 158 6.76 13.96 -8.69
N LYS A 159 6.08 12.95 -9.25
CA LYS A 159 6.52 11.54 -9.32
C LYS A 159 6.80 10.91 -7.95
N MET A 160 6.09 11.36 -6.92
CA MET A 160 6.19 10.78 -5.58
C MET A 160 5.30 9.54 -5.49
N VAL A 161 5.79 8.49 -4.85
CA VAL A 161 4.95 7.37 -4.41
C VAL A 161 4.17 7.81 -3.18
N THR A 162 2.84 7.73 -3.23
CA THR A 162 1.97 8.19 -2.15
C THR A 162 1.42 7.00 -1.38
N PHE A 163 1.72 6.93 -0.10
CA PHE A 163 1.20 5.93 0.82
C PHE A 163 -0.05 6.46 1.52
N PHE A 164 -1.08 5.63 1.60
CA PHE A 164 -2.32 5.93 2.31
C PHE A 164 -2.44 4.99 3.51
N ALA A 165 -2.38 5.54 4.72
CA ALA A 165 -2.40 4.82 5.98
C ALA A 165 -3.59 5.22 6.83
N GLY A 166 -3.92 4.43 7.87
CA GLY A 166 -5.00 4.74 8.81
C GLY A 166 -6.41 4.45 8.28
N GLY A 167 -6.54 3.79 7.12
CA GLY A 167 -7.82 3.43 6.54
C GLY A 167 -8.71 4.65 6.28
N THR A 168 -9.96 4.61 6.75
CA THR A 168 -10.90 5.74 6.70
C THR A 168 -10.79 6.68 7.91
N GLY A 169 -10.02 6.31 8.94
CA GLY A 169 -9.96 7.00 10.23
C GLY A 169 -11.13 6.70 11.16
N HIS A 170 -12.07 5.86 10.74
CA HIS A 170 -13.26 5.52 11.53
C HIS A 170 -13.25 4.05 11.94
N PRO A 171 -13.56 3.74 13.24
CA PRO A 171 -13.79 2.37 13.69
C PRO A 171 -14.91 1.68 12.90
N TYR A 172 -14.95 0.35 12.96
CA TYR A 172 -15.90 -0.52 12.27
C TYR A 172 -15.79 -0.54 10.72
N PHE A 173 -14.84 0.19 10.14
CA PHE A 173 -14.51 0.10 8.72
C PHE A 173 -13.20 -0.67 8.53
N SER A 174 -12.99 -1.17 7.31
CA SER A 174 -11.73 -1.83 6.96
C SER A 174 -10.57 -0.84 6.95
N THR A 175 -9.49 -1.19 7.62
CA THR A 175 -8.20 -0.51 7.50
C THR A 175 -7.37 -1.18 6.39
#